data_902dbc9b40d845db17209325c83e9e09
#
_entry.id   902dbc9b40d845db17209325c83e9e09
#
_cell.length_a   1.000
_cell.length_b   1.000
_cell.length_c   1.000
_cell.angle_alpha   90.00
_cell.angle_beta   90.00
_cell.angle_gamma   90.00
#
_symmetry.space_group_name_H-M   'P 1'
#
loop_
_entity.id
_entity.type
_entity.pdbx_description
1 polymer ?
#
loop_
_entity_poly.entity_id
_entity_poly.type
_entity_poly.pdbx_seq_one_letter_code
_entity_poly.pdbx_strand_id
1 'polypeptide(L)'
;VPRPIHLLHDAAALARMLALEAPCCAQIAMSAAGTSATGTPTAWGAFLDANPLGDAWIADTELPARRIVSYSGTLADTPFGDDPRTWMKAGHERFRAFCDEVEPSLRAHGRTLCFRPHHRHVLGDVHASVKLLRDRAGGPFEVLLAPADLLAPSMLPQAEDHLARMFAHLGPIAAGVLLTDIAPDPAGAQTGLFTERRFGEGVLPTALVAELLARHVPPEIPLILLPGALDAQRTLLGV
;
A
#
# COMPACT_ATOMS: atom_id res chain seq x y z
N VAL A 1 5.36 -14.83 -18.82
CA VAL A 1 4.42 -13.70 -18.94
C VAL A 1 5.05 -12.50 -18.25
N PRO A 2 5.11 -11.31 -18.90
CA PRO A 2 5.65 -10.13 -18.25
C PRO A 2 4.81 -9.76 -17.01
N ARG A 3 5.49 -9.30 -15.96
CA ARG A 3 4.84 -8.89 -14.70
C ARG A 3 3.94 -7.68 -14.96
N PRO A 4 2.68 -7.69 -14.46
CA PRO A 4 1.81 -6.52 -14.56
C PRO A 4 2.39 -5.32 -13.79
N ILE A 5 2.37 -4.14 -14.41
CA ILE A 5 2.79 -2.88 -13.78
C ILE A 5 1.62 -1.93 -13.74
N HIS A 6 1.36 -1.36 -12.56
CA HIS A 6 0.37 -0.32 -12.34
C HIS A 6 1.07 0.97 -11.93
N LEU A 7 0.47 2.11 -12.22
CA LEU A 7 0.94 3.41 -11.77
C LEU A 7 0.02 3.94 -10.67
N LEU A 8 0.61 4.43 -9.60
CA LEU A 8 -0.11 5.10 -8.52
C LEU A 8 -0.25 6.58 -8.87
N HIS A 9 -1.47 7.04 -9.04
CA HIS A 9 -1.79 8.44 -9.33
C HIS A 9 -2.42 9.14 -8.13
N ASP A 10 -2.18 10.44 -8.01
CA ASP A 10 -2.93 11.26 -7.06
C ASP A 10 -4.42 11.40 -7.50
N ALA A 11 -5.27 11.79 -6.55
CA ALA A 11 -6.70 11.89 -6.79
C ALA A 11 -7.06 12.89 -7.91
N ALA A 12 -6.33 13.99 -8.04
CA ALA A 12 -6.60 14.99 -9.08
C ALA A 12 -6.19 14.49 -10.47
N ALA A 13 -5.05 13.81 -10.58
CA ALA A 13 -4.63 13.18 -11.83
C ALA A 13 -5.63 12.11 -12.26
N LEU A 14 -6.10 11.30 -11.31
CA LEU A 14 -7.09 10.28 -11.56
C LEU A 14 -8.42 10.86 -12.03
N ALA A 15 -8.96 11.86 -11.32
CA ALA A 15 -10.22 12.50 -11.68
C ALA A 15 -10.19 12.99 -13.14
N ARG A 16 -9.07 13.57 -13.56
CA ARG A 16 -8.86 13.98 -14.97
C ARG A 16 -8.86 12.78 -15.92
N MET A 17 -8.23 11.67 -15.55
CA MET A 17 -8.16 10.47 -16.42
C MET A 17 -9.50 9.78 -16.57
N LEU A 18 -10.31 9.75 -15.52
CA LEU A 18 -11.61 9.09 -15.50
C LEU A 18 -12.77 10.04 -15.83
N ALA A 19 -12.49 11.31 -16.11
CA ALA A 19 -13.49 12.36 -16.32
C ALA A 19 -14.52 12.49 -15.20
N LEU A 20 -14.06 12.30 -13.95
CA LEU A 20 -14.91 12.46 -12.77
C LEU A 20 -15.15 13.94 -12.47
N GLU A 21 -16.37 14.30 -12.08
CA GLU A 21 -16.77 15.69 -11.83
C GLU A 21 -16.13 16.28 -10.55
N ALA A 22 -15.77 15.45 -9.60
CA ALA A 22 -15.12 15.87 -8.37
C ALA A 22 -13.87 15.02 -8.08
N PRO A 23 -12.77 15.61 -7.57
CA PRO A 23 -11.67 14.84 -7.05
C PRO A 23 -12.15 14.04 -5.83
N CYS A 24 -12.21 12.74 -5.96
CA CYS A 24 -12.37 11.87 -4.79
C CYS A 24 -11.06 11.89 -3.99
N CYS A 25 -11.12 11.74 -2.67
CA CYS A 25 -9.95 11.61 -1.79
C CYS A 25 -9.22 10.27 -2.01
N ALA A 26 -9.12 9.82 -3.27
CA ALA A 26 -8.63 8.51 -3.62
C ALA A 26 -7.42 8.61 -4.55
N GLN A 27 -6.45 7.75 -4.30
CA GLN A 27 -5.40 7.42 -5.26
C GLN A 27 -5.77 6.11 -5.95
N ILE A 28 -5.47 5.97 -7.23
CA ILE A 28 -5.73 4.75 -7.99
C ILE A 28 -4.42 4.25 -8.60
N ALA A 29 -4.18 2.97 -8.46
CA ALA A 29 -3.15 2.26 -9.20
C ALA A 29 -3.74 1.81 -10.54
N MET A 30 -3.10 2.19 -11.64
CA MET A 30 -3.53 1.87 -13.01
C MET A 30 -2.45 1.08 -13.74
N SER A 31 -2.87 0.20 -14.65
CA SER A 31 -1.94 -0.54 -15.48
C SER A 31 -1.12 0.41 -16.37
N ALA A 32 0.20 0.30 -16.30
CA ALA A 32 1.12 1.06 -17.16
C ALA A 32 1.07 0.60 -18.64
N ALA A 33 0.54 -0.58 -18.91
CA ALA A 33 0.36 -1.10 -20.27
C ALA A 33 -0.80 -0.42 -21.04
N GLY A 34 -1.39 0.64 -20.45
CA GLY A 34 -2.51 1.32 -21.07
C GLY A 34 -3.81 0.54 -20.91
N THR A 35 -4.69 0.72 -21.81
CA THR A 35 -6.02 0.10 -21.85
C THR A 35 -5.95 -1.42 -21.94
N SER A 36 -6.85 -2.11 -21.22
CA SER A 36 -7.18 -3.49 -21.53
C SER A 36 -7.59 -3.61 -23.00
N ALA A 37 -7.65 -4.82 -23.53
CA ALA A 37 -8.14 -5.05 -24.90
C ALA A 37 -9.53 -4.43 -25.18
N THR A 38 -10.27 -4.06 -24.14
CA THR A 38 -11.58 -3.37 -24.19
C THR A 38 -11.48 -1.86 -24.00
N GLY A 39 -10.28 -1.30 -23.82
CA GLY A 39 -10.09 0.14 -23.60
C GLY A 39 -10.35 0.60 -22.17
N THR A 40 -10.78 -0.28 -21.26
CA THR A 40 -11.06 0.09 -19.87
C THR A 40 -9.81 -0.12 -19.01
N PRO A 41 -9.30 0.90 -18.30
CA PRO A 41 -8.16 0.72 -17.42
C PRO A 41 -8.51 -0.22 -16.26
N THR A 42 -7.63 -1.17 -15.97
CA THR A 42 -7.71 -1.96 -14.74
C THR A 42 -7.20 -1.10 -13.59
N ALA A 43 -8.09 -0.69 -12.70
CA ALA A 43 -7.77 0.23 -11.62
C ALA A 43 -8.00 -0.40 -10.24
N TRP A 44 -7.12 -0.06 -9.29
CA TRP A 44 -7.34 -0.22 -7.87
C TRP A 44 -7.64 1.16 -7.29
N GLY A 45 -8.74 1.30 -6.56
CA GLY A 45 -9.04 2.53 -5.83
C GLY A 45 -8.26 2.59 -4.53
N ALA A 46 -7.78 3.77 -4.15
CA ALA A 46 -7.07 3.95 -2.89
C ALA A 46 -7.68 5.11 -2.09
N PHE A 47 -7.99 4.84 -0.82
CA PHE A 47 -8.44 5.81 0.18
C PHE A 47 -7.34 5.96 1.23
N LEU A 48 -6.38 6.82 0.97
CA LEU A 48 -5.23 6.98 1.84
C LEU A 48 -5.40 8.11 2.86
N ASP A 49 -6.40 8.98 2.67
CA ASP A 49 -6.66 10.13 3.56
C ASP A 49 -7.64 9.79 4.70
N ALA A 50 -8.32 8.64 4.62
CA ALA A 50 -9.23 8.21 5.68
C ALA A 50 -8.50 7.39 6.75
N ASN A 51 -8.85 7.62 8.01
CA ASN A 51 -8.37 6.81 9.13
C ASN A 51 -9.41 5.76 9.51
N PRO A 52 -9.21 4.46 9.16
CA PRO A 52 -10.15 3.40 9.51
C PRO A 52 -10.49 3.28 10.99
N LEU A 53 -9.64 3.78 11.88
CA LEU A 53 -9.88 3.69 13.32
C LEU A 53 -10.62 4.89 13.92
N GLY A 54 -10.70 6.00 13.21
CA GLY A 54 -11.26 7.25 13.71
C GLY A 54 -12.50 7.73 12.98
N ASP A 55 -12.50 7.62 11.66
CA ASP A 55 -13.51 8.21 10.80
C ASP A 55 -14.59 7.20 10.43
N ALA A 56 -15.79 7.70 10.12
CA ALA A 56 -16.80 6.89 9.45
C ALA A 56 -16.25 6.52 8.06
N TRP A 57 -15.78 5.31 7.94
CA TRP A 57 -15.26 4.80 6.68
C TRP A 57 -16.43 4.43 5.77
N ILE A 58 -16.59 5.22 4.73
CA ILE A 58 -17.61 4.97 3.72
C ILE A 58 -16.90 4.21 2.60
N ALA A 59 -17.24 2.94 2.43
CA ALA A 59 -16.92 2.23 1.20
C ALA A 59 -17.68 2.94 0.08
N ASP A 60 -17.05 3.92 -0.55
CA ASP A 60 -17.68 4.66 -1.64
C ASP A 60 -18.04 3.67 -2.74
N THR A 61 -19.34 3.50 -2.93
CA THR A 61 -19.91 2.57 -3.89
C THR A 61 -19.67 3.04 -5.33
N GLU A 62 -19.30 4.29 -5.53
CA GLU A 62 -19.15 4.89 -6.85
C GLU A 62 -17.76 4.69 -7.48
N LEU A 63 -16.75 4.27 -6.70
CA LEU A 63 -15.44 3.95 -7.29
C LEU A 63 -15.53 2.73 -8.21
N PRO A 64 -15.10 2.84 -9.47
CA PRO A 64 -15.15 1.74 -10.44
C PRO A 64 -14.04 0.70 -10.18
N ALA A 65 -13.66 0.48 -8.93
CA ALA A 65 -12.60 -0.44 -8.53
C ALA A 65 -13.15 -1.57 -7.66
N ARG A 66 -12.80 -2.79 -8.01
CA ARG A 66 -13.09 -3.97 -7.16
C ARG A 66 -12.16 -4.04 -5.95
N ARG A 67 -10.93 -3.59 -6.10
CA ARG A 67 -9.91 -3.59 -5.05
C ARG A 67 -9.69 -2.17 -4.56
N ILE A 68 -9.87 -1.97 -3.26
CA ILE A 68 -9.73 -0.69 -2.60
C ILE A 68 -8.49 -0.74 -1.72
N VAL A 69 -7.58 0.22 -1.86
CA VAL A 69 -6.39 0.32 -1.01
C VAL A 69 -6.64 1.34 0.09
N SER A 70 -6.33 1.00 1.32
CA SER A 70 -6.37 1.89 2.47
C SER A 70 -5.25 1.59 3.45
N TYR A 71 -4.85 2.57 4.24
CA TYR A 71 -4.06 2.32 5.43
C TYR A 71 -4.90 1.56 6.49
N SER A 72 -4.23 0.92 7.45
CA SER A 72 -4.92 0.20 8.53
C SER A 72 -5.35 1.10 9.70
N GLY A 73 -4.99 2.37 9.65
CA GLY A 73 -5.38 3.39 10.64
C GLY A 73 -4.50 3.46 11.88
N THR A 74 -4.67 4.56 12.61
CA THR A 74 -3.95 4.91 13.83
C THR A 74 -4.91 5.49 14.87
N LEU A 75 -4.55 5.43 16.14
CA LEU A 75 -5.24 6.12 17.24
C LEU A 75 -4.67 7.52 17.51
N ALA A 76 -3.66 7.95 16.76
CA ALA A 76 -3.12 9.30 16.84
C ALA A 76 -4.08 10.32 16.22
N ASP A 77 -3.95 11.58 16.65
CA ASP A 77 -4.76 12.70 16.16
C ASP A 77 -4.44 13.10 14.70
N THR A 78 -3.32 12.64 14.19
CA THR A 78 -2.91 12.84 12.79
C THR A 78 -2.68 11.52 12.08
N PRO A 79 -2.83 11.44 10.75
CA PRO A 79 -2.75 10.17 10.00
C PRO A 79 -1.46 9.37 10.20
N PHE A 80 -0.35 10.05 10.49
CA PHE A 80 0.95 9.42 10.72
C PHE A 80 1.56 9.82 12.08
N GLY A 81 0.71 10.23 13.03
CA GLY A 81 1.13 10.54 14.38
C GLY A 81 1.68 9.33 15.14
N ASP A 82 2.42 9.60 16.19
CA ASP A 82 2.99 8.58 17.06
C ASP A 82 2.10 8.40 18.28
N ASP A 83 1.30 7.35 18.30
CA ASP A 83 0.51 6.94 19.47
C ASP A 83 0.74 5.46 19.75
N PRO A 84 1.46 5.12 20.83
CA PRO A 84 1.76 3.72 21.16
C PRO A 84 0.53 2.83 21.33
N ARG A 85 -0.65 3.40 21.66
CA ARG A 85 -1.90 2.64 21.78
C ARG A 85 -2.32 2.00 20.46
N THR A 86 -1.86 2.55 19.31
CA THR A 86 -2.11 2.00 17.98
C THR A 86 -1.61 0.56 17.85
N TRP A 87 -0.46 0.24 18.41
CA TRP A 87 0.15 -1.10 18.33
C TRP A 87 -0.20 -1.99 19.53
N MET A 88 -0.94 -1.45 20.48
CA MET A 88 -1.42 -2.17 21.67
C MET A 88 -2.81 -2.76 21.46
N LYS A 89 -3.33 -3.39 22.51
CA LYS A 89 -4.66 -4.01 22.52
C LYS A 89 -5.76 -3.08 21.97
N ALA A 90 -5.75 -1.81 22.36
CA ALA A 90 -6.76 -0.82 21.95
C ALA A 90 -6.83 -0.64 20.44
N GLY A 91 -5.68 -0.41 19.77
CA GLY A 91 -5.63 -0.28 18.31
C GLY A 91 -6.05 -1.56 17.60
N HIS A 92 -5.57 -2.72 18.06
CA HIS A 92 -5.94 -4.00 17.48
C HIS A 92 -7.42 -4.35 17.65
N GLU A 93 -8.04 -4.01 18.78
CA GLU A 93 -9.47 -4.23 19.02
C GLU A 93 -10.30 -3.31 18.12
N ARG A 94 -9.93 -2.03 18.01
CA ARG A 94 -10.61 -1.07 17.12
C ARG A 94 -10.48 -1.49 15.66
N PHE A 95 -9.30 -1.91 15.23
CA PHE A 95 -9.06 -2.40 13.87
C PHE A 95 -9.89 -3.65 13.55
N ARG A 96 -9.98 -4.59 14.52
CA ARG A 96 -10.84 -5.77 14.35
C ARG A 96 -12.29 -5.39 14.20
N ALA A 97 -12.80 -4.49 15.05
CA ALA A 97 -14.16 -3.97 14.96
C ALA A 97 -14.43 -3.30 13.60
N PHE A 98 -13.49 -2.49 13.10
CA PHE A 98 -13.57 -1.92 11.76
C PHE A 98 -13.69 -3.00 10.68
N CYS A 99 -12.85 -4.03 10.72
CA CYS A 99 -12.93 -5.13 9.74
C CYS A 99 -14.29 -5.85 9.81
N ASP A 100 -14.81 -6.10 11.02
CA ASP A 100 -16.13 -6.73 11.21
C ASP A 100 -17.28 -5.86 10.67
N GLU A 101 -17.16 -4.55 10.81
CA GLU A 101 -18.15 -3.58 10.33
C GLU A 101 -18.19 -3.49 8.80
N VAL A 102 -17.02 -3.46 8.12
CA VAL A 102 -16.96 -3.23 6.68
C VAL A 102 -17.09 -4.52 5.85
N GLU A 103 -16.76 -5.68 6.42
CA GLU A 103 -16.76 -6.96 5.70
C GLU A 103 -18.08 -7.29 5.01
N PRO A 104 -19.28 -7.11 5.63
CA PRO A 104 -20.56 -7.38 4.98
C PRO A 104 -20.76 -6.53 3.72
N SER A 105 -20.43 -5.25 3.77
CA SER A 105 -20.52 -4.34 2.63
C SER A 105 -19.56 -4.72 1.51
N LEU A 106 -18.31 -5.03 1.84
CA LEU A 106 -17.32 -5.49 0.85
C LEU A 106 -17.81 -6.74 0.11
N ARG A 107 -18.34 -7.71 0.85
CA ARG A 107 -18.89 -8.95 0.26
C ARG A 107 -20.10 -8.68 -0.62
N ALA A 108 -21.04 -7.86 -0.16
CA ALA A 108 -22.26 -7.52 -0.91
C ALA A 108 -21.95 -6.86 -2.26
N HIS A 109 -20.87 -6.07 -2.34
CA HIS A 109 -20.46 -5.38 -3.55
C HIS A 109 -19.35 -6.12 -4.34
N GLY A 110 -18.96 -7.31 -3.91
CA GLY A 110 -17.86 -8.08 -4.54
C GLY A 110 -16.53 -7.32 -4.54
N ARG A 111 -16.26 -6.56 -3.47
CA ARG A 111 -15.06 -5.74 -3.30
C ARG A 111 -14.08 -6.36 -2.32
N THR A 112 -12.82 -6.01 -2.49
CA THR A 112 -11.72 -6.39 -1.59
C THR A 112 -11.06 -5.15 -1.03
N LEU A 113 -10.82 -5.13 0.28
CA LEU A 113 -10.05 -4.10 0.95
C LEU A 113 -8.60 -4.59 1.12
N CYS A 114 -7.70 -3.94 0.41
CA CYS A 114 -6.27 -4.22 0.43
C CYS A 114 -5.56 -3.19 1.32
N PHE A 115 -5.05 -3.61 2.45
CA PHE A 115 -4.34 -2.71 3.35
C PHE A 115 -2.93 -2.41 2.83
N ARG A 116 -2.56 -1.13 2.88
CA ARG A 116 -1.20 -0.62 2.74
C ARG A 116 -0.60 -0.51 4.15
N PRO A 117 0.28 -1.45 4.56
CA PRO A 117 0.91 -1.40 5.87
C PRO A 117 1.83 -0.19 6.00
N HIS A 118 1.90 0.39 7.18
CA HIS A 118 2.78 1.51 7.46
C HIS A 118 3.24 1.46 8.92
N HIS A 119 4.51 1.75 9.20
CA HIS A 119 5.08 1.63 10.54
C HIS A 119 4.39 2.46 11.65
N ARG A 120 3.57 3.46 11.28
CA ARG A 120 2.76 4.27 12.19
C ARG A 120 1.33 3.76 12.40
N HIS A 121 0.94 2.70 11.74
CA HIS A 121 -0.43 2.18 11.74
C HIS A 121 -0.53 0.82 12.45
N VAL A 122 -1.76 0.31 12.64
CA VAL A 122 -1.99 -0.97 13.33
C VAL A 122 -1.27 -2.13 12.63
N LEU A 123 -1.28 -2.14 11.29
CA LEU A 123 -0.45 -3.05 10.52
C LEU A 123 0.95 -2.42 10.32
N GLY A 124 1.65 -2.23 11.42
CA GLY A 124 2.94 -1.53 11.46
C GLY A 124 4.14 -2.43 11.18
N ASP A 125 3.93 -3.72 11.02
CA ASP A 125 4.98 -4.70 10.75
C ASP A 125 4.48 -5.91 9.94
N VAL A 126 5.42 -6.76 9.57
CA VAL A 126 5.18 -8.00 8.83
C VAL A 126 4.30 -8.97 9.62
N HIS A 127 4.53 -9.09 10.94
CA HIS A 127 3.80 -10.04 11.77
C HIS A 127 2.30 -9.67 11.85
N ALA A 128 1.98 -8.40 12.10
CA ALA A 128 0.60 -7.91 12.14
C ALA A 128 -0.12 -8.13 10.80
N SER A 129 0.59 -7.90 9.68
CA SER A 129 0.06 -8.09 8.32
C SER A 129 -0.23 -9.57 8.01
N VAL A 130 0.70 -10.46 8.31
CA VAL A 130 0.52 -11.92 8.15
C VAL A 130 -0.60 -12.44 9.07
N LYS A 131 -0.64 -11.94 10.31
CA LYS A 131 -1.70 -12.30 11.28
C LYS A 131 -3.09 -11.92 10.75
N LEU A 132 -3.25 -10.71 10.19
CA LEU A 132 -4.51 -10.30 9.57
C LEU A 132 -4.97 -11.31 8.52
N LEU A 133 -4.09 -11.62 7.55
CA LEU A 133 -4.44 -12.54 6.45
C LEU A 133 -4.80 -13.93 6.94
N ARG A 134 -4.15 -14.42 7.97
CA ARG A 134 -4.47 -15.70 8.60
C ARG A 134 -5.81 -15.66 9.34
N ASP A 135 -6.01 -14.63 10.17
CA ASP A 135 -7.22 -14.52 11.01
C ASP A 135 -8.47 -14.21 10.16
N ARG A 136 -8.30 -13.63 8.96
CA ARG A 136 -9.36 -13.29 8.00
C ARG A 136 -9.28 -14.12 6.72
N ALA A 137 -8.74 -15.32 6.78
CA ALA A 137 -8.62 -16.21 5.62
C ALA A 137 -10.00 -16.44 4.96
N GLY A 138 -10.07 -16.24 3.63
CA GLY A 138 -11.34 -16.31 2.88
C GLY A 138 -12.24 -15.08 3.03
N GLY A 139 -11.82 -14.08 3.80
CA GLY A 139 -12.45 -12.75 3.86
C GLY A 139 -12.04 -11.87 2.68
N PRO A 140 -12.71 -10.70 2.53
CA PRO A 140 -12.41 -9.76 1.47
C PRO A 140 -11.26 -8.80 1.85
N PHE A 141 -10.23 -9.33 2.50
CA PHE A 141 -9.07 -8.56 2.98
C PHE A 141 -7.79 -9.06 2.35
N GLU A 142 -6.98 -8.12 1.92
CA GLU A 142 -5.67 -8.35 1.31
C GLU A 142 -4.64 -7.38 1.90
N VAL A 143 -3.36 -7.59 1.59
CA VAL A 143 -2.26 -6.71 2.02
C VAL A 143 -1.35 -6.41 0.84
N LEU A 144 -0.92 -5.16 0.71
CA LEU A 144 0.20 -4.77 -0.15
C LEU A 144 1.52 -5.07 0.55
N LEU A 145 2.52 -5.50 -0.20
CA LEU A 145 3.90 -5.36 0.22
C LEU A 145 4.37 -3.94 -0.13
N ALA A 146 4.48 -3.07 0.88
CA ALA A 146 4.96 -1.69 0.75
C ALA A 146 6.23 -1.51 1.62
N PRO A 147 7.42 -1.92 1.14
CA PRO A 147 8.62 -1.99 1.97
C PRO A 147 9.04 -0.64 2.55
N ALA A 148 8.93 0.42 1.74
CA ALA A 148 9.27 1.78 2.15
C ALA A 148 8.43 2.27 3.35
N ASP A 149 7.14 1.93 3.36
CA ASP A 149 6.21 2.36 4.42
C ASP A 149 6.41 1.60 5.74
N LEU A 150 6.89 0.37 5.65
CA LEU A 150 7.16 -0.46 6.83
C LEU A 150 8.50 -0.14 7.51
N LEU A 151 9.38 0.60 6.85
CA LEU A 151 10.65 1.03 7.43
C LEU A 151 10.44 2.27 8.31
N ALA A 152 10.77 2.16 9.58
CA ALA A 152 10.94 3.32 10.45
C ALA A 152 12.36 3.90 10.30
N PRO A 153 12.59 5.19 10.60
CA PRO A 153 13.93 5.78 10.53
C PRO A 153 15.00 5.03 11.33
N SER A 154 14.63 4.48 12.49
CA SER A 154 15.52 3.68 13.33
C SER A 154 15.93 2.33 12.70
N MET A 155 15.21 1.88 11.68
CA MET A 155 15.48 0.61 10.99
C MET A 155 16.45 0.77 9.82
N LEU A 156 16.72 1.98 9.36
CA LEU A 156 17.59 2.23 8.21
C LEU A 156 19.01 1.62 8.33
N PRO A 157 19.66 1.65 9.51
CA PRO A 157 20.99 1.01 9.63
C PRO A 157 20.99 -0.50 9.35
N GLN A 158 19.84 -1.17 9.47
CA GLN A 158 19.63 -2.59 9.20
C GLN A 158 18.56 -2.80 8.10
N ALA A 159 18.41 -1.84 7.18
CA ALA A 159 17.36 -1.86 6.16
C ALA A 159 17.38 -3.15 5.32
N GLU A 160 18.57 -3.69 5.01
CA GLU A 160 18.72 -4.93 4.24
C GLU A 160 18.05 -6.13 4.94
N ASP A 161 18.28 -6.31 6.24
CA ASP A 161 17.67 -7.39 7.01
C ASP A 161 16.14 -7.23 7.10
N HIS A 162 15.66 -6.00 7.30
CA HIS A 162 14.23 -5.71 7.35
C HIS A 162 13.56 -5.98 6.00
N LEU A 163 14.17 -5.51 4.92
CA LEU A 163 13.69 -5.76 3.55
C LEU A 163 13.63 -7.26 3.25
N ALA A 164 14.70 -8.01 3.56
CA ALA A 164 14.74 -9.44 3.35
C ALA A 164 13.58 -10.16 4.06
N ARG A 165 13.28 -9.79 5.31
CA ARG A 165 12.15 -10.36 6.08
C ARG A 165 10.79 -9.95 5.48
N MET A 166 10.62 -8.69 5.08
CA MET A 166 9.39 -8.21 4.46
C MET A 166 9.08 -9.01 3.18
N PHE A 167 10.06 -9.13 2.29
CA PHE A 167 9.87 -9.87 1.04
C PHE A 167 9.67 -11.37 1.28
N ALA A 168 10.42 -11.99 2.19
CA ALA A 168 10.29 -13.41 2.47
C ALA A 168 8.91 -13.79 3.03
N HIS A 169 8.30 -12.95 3.85
CA HIS A 169 7.04 -13.28 4.51
C HIS A 169 5.80 -12.71 3.81
N LEU A 170 5.88 -11.49 3.25
CA LEU A 170 4.74 -10.86 2.57
C LEU A 170 4.77 -11.09 1.05
N GLY A 171 5.95 -11.20 0.44
CA GLY A 171 6.07 -11.37 -1.00
C GLY A 171 5.21 -12.48 -1.60
N PRO A 172 5.18 -13.70 -1.01
CA PRO A 172 4.39 -14.81 -1.54
C PRO A 172 2.87 -14.64 -1.42
N ILE A 173 2.40 -13.75 -0.54
CA ILE A 173 0.97 -13.63 -0.16
C ILE A 173 0.39 -12.24 -0.40
N ALA A 174 1.22 -11.28 -0.84
CA ALA A 174 0.77 -9.93 -1.13
C ALA A 174 -0.13 -9.87 -2.35
N ALA A 175 -1.13 -9.02 -2.33
CA ALA A 175 -2.00 -8.76 -3.48
C ALA A 175 -1.31 -7.91 -4.56
N GLY A 176 -0.28 -7.18 -4.19
CA GLY A 176 0.56 -6.35 -5.05
C GLY A 176 1.78 -5.85 -4.29
N VAL A 177 2.76 -5.35 -4.99
CA VAL A 177 3.97 -4.74 -4.40
C VAL A 177 4.03 -3.28 -4.78
N LEU A 178 3.91 -2.40 -3.79
CA LEU A 178 4.11 -0.97 -3.97
C LEU A 178 5.59 -0.66 -3.76
N LEU A 179 6.27 -0.34 -4.84
CA LEU A 179 7.68 0.02 -4.81
C LEU A 179 7.84 1.53 -4.95
N THR A 180 7.98 2.15 -3.82
CA THR A 180 8.46 3.53 -3.68
C THR A 180 9.84 3.52 -3.02
N ASP A 181 10.51 4.63 -3.03
CA ASP A 181 11.73 4.89 -2.29
C ASP A 181 11.47 5.96 -1.24
N ILE A 182 12.41 6.13 -0.34
CA ILE A 182 12.32 7.10 0.76
C ILE A 182 13.56 7.97 0.80
N ALA A 183 13.35 9.24 1.11
CA ALA A 183 14.44 10.15 1.43
C ALA A 183 14.27 10.68 2.86
N PRO A 184 15.37 10.84 3.61
CA PRO A 184 15.32 11.55 4.88
C PRO A 184 14.75 12.96 4.65
N ASP A 185 13.73 13.32 5.41
CA ASP A 185 13.21 14.68 5.44
C ASP A 185 13.92 15.43 6.56
N PRO A 186 14.53 16.60 6.32
CA PRO A 186 15.10 17.43 7.38
C PRO A 186 14.07 17.78 8.46
N ALA A 187 12.80 18.01 8.09
CA ALA A 187 11.69 18.16 9.02
C ALA A 187 11.26 16.81 9.64
N GLY A 188 11.46 15.72 8.93
CA GLY A 188 11.13 14.36 9.34
C GLY A 188 12.00 13.83 10.49
N ALA A 189 13.17 14.42 10.73
CA ALA A 189 13.98 14.12 11.92
C ALA A 189 13.22 14.39 13.22
N GLN A 190 12.24 15.31 13.19
CA GLN A 190 11.36 15.61 14.33
C GLN A 190 10.06 14.78 14.32
N THR A 191 9.58 14.38 13.15
CA THR A 191 8.32 13.63 12.99
C THR A 191 8.51 12.13 12.89
N GLY A 192 9.72 11.64 12.60
CA GLY A 192 10.02 10.25 12.36
C GLY A 192 9.41 9.72 11.04
N LEU A 193 9.22 10.59 10.08
CA LEU A 193 8.67 10.26 8.77
C LEU A 193 9.73 10.46 7.68
N PHE A 194 9.48 9.85 6.53
CA PHE A 194 10.26 10.01 5.30
C PHE A 194 9.45 10.75 4.24
N THR A 195 10.14 11.35 3.30
CA THR A 195 9.52 11.80 2.07
C THR A 195 9.51 10.64 1.07
N GLU A 196 8.33 10.28 0.57
CA GLU A 196 8.16 9.28 -0.49
C GLU A 196 8.82 9.77 -1.79
N ARG A 197 9.52 8.86 -2.46
CA ARG A 197 10.24 9.08 -3.73
C ARG A 197 9.90 7.97 -4.71
N ARG A 198 10.15 8.21 -6.01
CA ARG A 198 10.14 7.12 -6.99
C ARG A 198 11.22 6.12 -6.67
N PHE A 199 10.97 4.88 -6.99
CA PHE A 199 11.97 3.83 -6.78
C PHE A 199 13.27 4.16 -7.51
N GLY A 200 14.38 4.17 -6.76
CA GLY A 200 15.71 4.55 -7.22
C GLY A 200 16.10 6.02 -7.03
N GLU A 201 15.19 6.85 -6.47
CA GLU A 201 15.47 8.26 -6.17
C GLU A 201 15.69 8.53 -4.67
N GLY A 202 15.82 7.50 -3.86
CA GLY A 202 15.97 7.57 -2.42
C GLY A 202 17.18 6.81 -1.89
N VAL A 203 17.02 6.24 -0.71
CA VAL A 203 18.12 5.58 0.03
C VAL A 203 17.99 4.05 0.07
N LEU A 204 16.95 3.47 -0.51
CA LEU A 204 16.79 2.02 -0.49
C LEU A 204 17.82 1.32 -1.39
N PRO A 205 18.34 0.14 -0.98
CA PRO A 205 19.28 -0.63 -1.77
C PRO A 205 18.58 -1.30 -2.97
N THR A 206 18.47 -0.57 -4.09
CA THR A 206 17.67 -0.97 -5.26
C THR A 206 18.03 -2.33 -5.82
N ALA A 207 19.32 -2.68 -5.89
CA ALA A 207 19.77 -3.98 -6.37
C ALA A 207 19.27 -5.13 -5.47
N LEU A 208 19.33 -4.96 -4.16
CA LEU A 208 18.79 -5.93 -3.21
C LEU A 208 17.27 -6.04 -3.36
N VAL A 209 16.55 -4.92 -3.46
CA VAL A 209 15.09 -4.94 -3.66
C VAL A 209 14.71 -5.70 -4.93
N ALA A 210 15.42 -5.49 -6.04
CA ALA A 210 15.19 -6.23 -7.28
C ALA A 210 15.45 -7.74 -7.12
N GLU A 211 16.52 -8.12 -6.42
CA GLU A 211 16.83 -9.53 -6.11
C GLU A 211 15.74 -10.16 -5.25
N LEU A 212 15.32 -9.48 -4.17
CA LEU A 212 14.28 -9.96 -3.27
C LEU A 212 12.93 -10.08 -3.97
N LEU A 213 12.60 -9.12 -4.83
CA LEU A 213 11.40 -9.15 -5.67
C LEU A 213 11.40 -10.40 -6.57
N ALA A 214 12.51 -10.65 -7.28
CA ALA A 214 12.63 -11.80 -8.17
C ALA A 214 12.56 -13.14 -7.42
N ARG A 215 13.09 -13.18 -6.19
CA ARG A 215 13.18 -14.40 -5.37
C ARG A 215 11.87 -14.74 -4.66
N HIS A 216 11.15 -13.75 -4.15
CA HIS A 216 10.07 -13.97 -3.19
C HIS A 216 8.68 -13.60 -3.71
N VAL A 217 8.58 -12.82 -4.78
CA VAL A 217 7.29 -12.35 -5.28
C VAL A 217 6.92 -13.09 -6.57
N PRO A 218 5.81 -13.85 -6.58
CA PRO A 218 5.32 -14.52 -7.79
C PRO A 218 5.20 -13.54 -8.98
N PRO A 219 5.52 -13.96 -10.21
CA PRO A 219 5.55 -13.07 -11.37
C PRO A 219 4.18 -12.49 -11.76
N GLU A 220 3.10 -13.14 -11.38
CA GLU A 220 1.72 -12.67 -11.60
C GLU A 220 1.31 -11.53 -10.66
N ILE A 221 2.01 -11.33 -9.54
CA ILE A 221 1.71 -10.27 -8.59
C ILE A 221 2.12 -8.92 -9.19
N PRO A 222 1.19 -7.96 -9.30
CA PRO A 222 1.47 -6.67 -9.93
C PRO A 222 2.43 -5.82 -9.10
N LEU A 223 3.24 -5.04 -9.82
CA LEU A 223 4.00 -3.93 -9.25
C LEU A 223 3.18 -2.64 -9.35
N ILE A 224 3.24 -1.83 -8.31
CA ILE A 224 2.66 -0.49 -8.27
C ILE A 224 3.82 0.48 -8.12
N LEU A 225 3.97 1.38 -9.08
CA LEU A 225 5.06 2.35 -9.15
C LEU A 225 4.51 3.78 -9.14
N LEU A 226 5.30 4.73 -8.67
CA LEU A 226 4.98 6.14 -8.85
C LEU A 226 5.15 6.56 -10.32
N PRO A 227 4.30 7.46 -10.83
CA PRO A 227 4.41 7.94 -12.21
C PRO A 227 5.70 8.74 -12.43
N GLY A 228 6.15 8.73 -13.69
CA GLY A 228 7.40 9.35 -14.12
C GLY A 228 8.60 8.41 -14.03
N ALA A 229 9.58 8.65 -14.90
CA ALA A 229 10.81 7.85 -15.03
C ALA A 229 10.56 6.32 -15.07
N LEU A 230 9.47 5.89 -15.70
CA LEU A 230 9.02 4.50 -15.65
C LEU A 230 10.07 3.52 -16.21
N ASP A 231 10.71 3.89 -17.32
CA ASP A 231 11.74 3.03 -17.94
C ASP A 231 12.96 2.88 -17.03
N ALA A 232 13.36 3.94 -16.30
CA ALA A 232 14.44 3.85 -15.32
C ALA A 232 14.04 2.94 -14.14
N GLN A 233 12.84 3.08 -13.60
CA GLN A 233 12.35 2.20 -12.53
C GLN A 233 12.31 0.74 -12.99
N ARG A 234 11.80 0.47 -14.21
CA ARG A 234 11.76 -0.89 -14.79
C ARG A 234 13.16 -1.47 -14.98
N THR A 235 14.09 -0.66 -15.45
CA THR A 235 15.49 -1.08 -15.66
C THR A 235 16.12 -1.50 -14.33
N LEU A 236 15.92 -0.72 -13.26
CA LEU A 236 16.42 -1.05 -11.92
C LEU A 236 15.82 -2.35 -11.37
N LEU A 237 14.58 -2.67 -11.74
CA LEU A 237 13.85 -3.87 -11.30
C LEU A 237 14.11 -5.09 -12.19
N GLY A 238 14.72 -4.92 -13.36
CA GLY A 238 14.92 -6.00 -14.32
C GLY A 238 13.63 -6.51 -14.98
N VAL A 239 12.60 -5.65 -15.15
CA VAL A 239 11.27 -6.01 -15.67
C VAL A 239 10.84 -5.17 -16.86
#